data_7418be1a83dd112565665244ae2e74ef
#
_entry.id   7418be1a83dd112565665244ae2e74ef
#
_cell.length_a   1.000
_cell.length_b   1.000
_cell.length_c   1.000
_cell.angle_alpha   90.00
_cell.angle_beta   90.00
_cell.angle_gamma   90.00
#
_symmetry.space_group_name_H-M   'P 1'
#
loop_
_entity.id
_entity.type
_entity.pdbx_description
1 polymer ?
#
loop_
_entity_poly.entity_id
_entity_poly.type
_entity_poly.pdbx_seq_one_letter_code
_entity_poly.pdbx_strand_id
1 'polypeptide(L)'
;MTNIVTSSAEYSITDLCKEFGVTTRTARYYEDIGLLSPSRRGQTRVYSSADRTRLRLILRGKRLGLSLEDSRQIIDMYEPGKTNIDQLNSLVDAIRQQREKLNQQLDDIGNLLKDLNKAEAACIDALKTNGDN
;
A
#
# COMPACT_ATOMS: atom_id res chain seq x y z
N MET A 1 -15.56 -4.41 -36.41
CA MET A 1 -15.11 -4.21 -35.85
C MET A 1 -14.79 -3.82 -34.86
N THR A 2 -14.80 -3.82 -34.45
CA THR A 2 -14.65 -3.49 -33.61
C THR A 2 -14.13 -3.11 -32.77
N ASN A 3 -14.00 -2.89 -32.39
CA ASN A 3 -13.56 -2.50 -31.62
C ASN A 3 -13.32 -2.03 -30.81
N ILE A 4 -13.43 -2.05 -30.62
CA ILE A 4 -13.14 -1.74 -29.79
C ILE A 4 -12.79 -1.00 -29.01
N VAL A 5 -12.66 -0.73 -28.85
CA VAL A 5 -12.34 0.15 -28.16
C VAL A 5 -12.60 0.45 -26.84
N THR A 6 -12.50 -0.26 -26.13
CA THR A 6 -12.66 -0.28 -24.73
C THR A 6 -11.76 0.62 -23.97
N SER A 7 -10.71 1.07 -24.57
CA SER A 7 -9.80 2.01 -23.97
C SER A 7 -10.44 3.38 -23.74
N SER A 8 -11.66 3.56 -24.22
CA SER A 8 -12.38 4.84 -24.07
C SER A 8 -13.15 4.94 -22.76
N ALA A 9 -13.08 3.95 -21.87
CA ALA A 9 -13.76 4.05 -20.60
C ALA A 9 -13.25 5.25 -19.81
N GLU A 10 -14.19 6.01 -19.28
CA GLU A 10 -13.91 7.22 -18.52
C GLU A 10 -14.59 7.15 -17.17
N TYR A 11 -13.96 7.71 -16.17
CA TYR A 11 -14.45 7.68 -14.80
C TYR A 11 -14.37 9.08 -14.22
N SER A 12 -15.38 9.45 -13.43
CA SER A 12 -15.30 10.67 -12.62
C SER A 12 -14.55 10.38 -11.34
N ILE A 13 -14.14 11.44 -10.64
CA ILE A 13 -13.52 11.27 -9.32
C ILE A 13 -14.49 10.59 -8.36
N THR A 14 -15.78 10.92 -8.45
CA THR A 14 -16.82 10.30 -7.62
C THR A 14 -16.94 8.81 -7.88
N ASP A 15 -16.92 8.40 -9.16
CA ASP A 15 -16.98 6.98 -9.52
C ASP A 15 -15.83 6.20 -8.92
N LEU A 16 -14.59 6.71 -9.06
CA LEU A 16 -13.41 6.03 -8.55
C LEU A 16 -13.40 5.98 -7.03
N CYS A 17 -13.77 7.06 -6.39
CA CYS A 17 -13.80 7.11 -4.93
C CYS A 17 -14.83 6.14 -4.36
N LYS A 18 -15.97 6.01 -5.00
CA LYS A 18 -16.99 5.03 -4.60
C LYS A 18 -16.49 3.59 -4.78
N GLU A 19 -15.90 3.32 -5.92
CA GLU A 19 -15.42 1.97 -6.24
C GLU A 19 -14.37 1.49 -5.24
N PHE A 20 -13.44 2.35 -4.89
CA PHE A 20 -12.28 1.97 -4.06
C PHE A 20 -12.44 2.35 -2.58
N GLY A 21 -13.54 2.99 -2.21
CA GLY A 21 -13.79 3.34 -0.83
C GLY A 21 -12.83 4.40 -0.28
N VAL A 22 -12.42 5.35 -1.12
CA VAL A 22 -11.53 6.43 -0.71
C VAL A 22 -12.23 7.77 -0.87
N THR A 23 -11.68 8.80 -0.24
CA THR A 23 -12.21 10.15 -0.33
C THR A 23 -11.67 10.86 -1.56
N THR A 24 -12.39 11.89 -2.01
CA THR A 24 -11.91 12.73 -3.11
C THR A 24 -10.58 13.41 -2.73
N ARG A 25 -10.41 13.75 -1.47
CA ARG A 25 -9.17 14.33 -0.96
C ARG A 25 -7.98 13.39 -1.19
N THR A 26 -8.17 12.10 -0.91
CA THR A 26 -7.14 11.08 -1.12
C THR A 26 -6.80 10.97 -2.60
N ALA A 27 -7.79 10.90 -3.47
CA ALA A 27 -7.56 10.81 -4.92
C ALA A 27 -6.82 12.04 -5.44
N ARG A 28 -7.17 13.24 -4.97
CA ARG A 28 -6.49 14.47 -5.36
C ARG A 28 -5.06 14.50 -4.86
N TYR A 29 -4.80 13.95 -3.68
CA TYR A 29 -3.43 13.83 -3.17
C TYR A 29 -2.56 13.00 -4.13
N TYR A 30 -3.08 11.87 -4.60
CA TYR A 30 -2.33 11.04 -5.55
C TYR A 30 -2.11 11.74 -6.89
N GLU A 31 -3.05 12.59 -7.31
CA GLU A 31 -2.87 13.44 -8.48
C GLU A 31 -1.75 14.46 -8.23
N ASP A 32 -1.78 15.11 -7.07
CA ASP A 32 -0.82 16.16 -6.71
C ASP A 32 0.61 15.64 -6.71
N ILE A 33 0.83 14.41 -6.26
CA ILE A 33 2.16 13.81 -6.23
C ILE A 33 2.50 13.05 -7.51
N GLY A 34 1.66 13.15 -8.54
CA GLY A 34 1.97 12.63 -9.87
C GLY A 34 1.70 11.15 -10.08
N LEU A 35 0.98 10.49 -9.15
CA LEU A 35 0.64 9.08 -9.33
C LEU A 35 -0.61 8.87 -10.19
N LEU A 36 -1.49 9.85 -10.26
CA LEU A 36 -2.63 9.86 -11.15
C LEU A 36 -2.53 11.10 -12.04
N SER A 37 -2.95 10.96 -13.30
CA SER A 37 -2.87 12.05 -14.27
C SER A 37 -4.17 12.14 -15.07
N PRO A 38 -5.28 12.57 -14.44
CA PRO A 38 -6.53 12.71 -15.15
C PRO A 38 -6.43 13.81 -16.21
N SER A 39 -7.17 13.64 -17.28
CA SER A 39 -7.36 14.74 -18.22
C SER A 39 -8.46 15.65 -17.71
N ARG A 40 -8.62 16.80 -18.34
CA ARG A 40 -9.64 17.77 -17.99
C ARG A 40 -10.60 17.99 -19.14
N ARG A 41 -11.88 17.98 -18.82
CA ARG A 41 -12.91 18.40 -19.77
C ARG A 41 -13.51 19.66 -19.16
N GLY A 42 -13.02 20.81 -19.59
CA GLY A 42 -13.31 22.06 -18.90
C GLY A 42 -12.64 22.03 -17.53
N GLN A 43 -13.41 22.16 -16.46
CA GLN A 43 -12.93 22.09 -15.09
C GLN A 43 -13.11 20.70 -14.47
N THR A 44 -13.69 19.77 -15.23
CA THR A 44 -14.01 18.43 -14.74
C THR A 44 -12.85 17.49 -14.98
N ARG A 45 -12.46 16.74 -13.93
CA ARG A 45 -11.46 15.68 -14.04
C ARG A 45 -12.06 14.46 -14.69
N VAL A 46 -11.34 13.88 -15.64
CA VAL A 46 -11.73 12.65 -16.32
C VAL A 46 -10.58 11.65 -16.20
N TYR A 47 -10.86 10.55 -15.53
CA TYR A 47 -9.89 9.49 -15.29
C TYR A 47 -10.04 8.39 -16.33
N SER A 48 -8.93 7.87 -16.80
CA SER A 48 -8.90 6.79 -17.78
C SER A 48 -8.92 5.42 -17.09
N SER A 49 -9.04 4.35 -17.90
CA SER A 49 -8.86 2.99 -17.41
C SER A 49 -7.46 2.78 -16.82
N ALA A 50 -6.46 3.41 -17.39
CA ALA A 50 -5.09 3.34 -16.87
C ALA A 50 -5.02 3.98 -15.48
N ASP A 51 -5.66 5.14 -15.29
CA ASP A 51 -5.73 5.78 -13.98
C ASP A 51 -6.42 4.89 -12.96
N ARG A 52 -7.49 4.23 -13.36
CA ARG A 52 -8.23 3.31 -12.48
C ARG A 52 -7.33 2.16 -12.04
N THR A 53 -6.58 1.57 -12.96
CA THR A 53 -5.63 0.49 -12.64
C THR A 53 -4.52 1.00 -11.72
N ARG A 54 -3.98 2.18 -12.00
CA ARG A 54 -2.95 2.78 -11.17
C ARG A 54 -3.46 3.01 -9.74
N LEU A 55 -4.68 3.51 -9.59
CA LEU A 55 -5.26 3.69 -8.26
C LEU A 55 -5.41 2.37 -7.51
N ARG A 56 -5.84 1.31 -8.21
CA ARG A 56 -5.90 -0.02 -7.62
C ARG A 56 -4.54 -0.47 -7.10
N LEU A 57 -3.48 -0.25 -7.89
CA LEU A 57 -2.12 -0.63 -7.51
C LEU A 57 -1.61 0.20 -6.32
N ILE A 58 -1.90 1.49 -6.30
CA ILE A 58 -1.54 2.37 -5.18
C ILE A 58 -2.15 1.84 -3.88
N LEU A 59 -3.44 1.56 -3.91
CA LEU A 59 -4.17 1.13 -2.71
C LEU A 59 -3.74 -0.28 -2.26
N ARG A 60 -3.41 -1.15 -3.21
CA ARG A 60 -2.86 -2.47 -2.89
C ARG A 60 -1.51 -2.34 -2.17
N GLY A 61 -0.63 -1.50 -2.69
CA GLY A 61 0.66 -1.25 -2.05
C GLY A 61 0.50 -0.71 -0.63
N LYS A 62 -0.42 0.23 -0.47
CA LYS A 62 -0.72 0.80 0.85
C LYS A 62 -1.19 -0.28 1.82
N ARG A 63 -2.09 -1.17 1.37
CA ARG A 63 -2.60 -2.25 2.21
C ARG A 63 -1.50 -3.21 2.63
N LEU A 64 -0.53 -3.45 1.76
CA LEU A 64 0.59 -4.34 2.03
C LEU A 64 1.70 -3.68 2.86
N GLY A 65 1.57 -2.40 3.16
CA GLY A 65 2.56 -1.67 3.94
C GLY A 65 3.79 -1.27 3.16
N LEU A 66 3.72 -1.27 1.82
CA LEU A 66 4.81 -0.79 0.99
C LEU A 66 4.91 0.73 1.08
N SER A 67 6.13 1.26 1.04
CA SER A 67 6.31 2.71 1.02
C SER A 67 5.72 3.28 -0.27
N LEU A 68 5.33 4.56 -0.21
CA LEU A 68 4.81 5.23 -1.40
C LEU A 68 5.86 5.32 -2.50
N GLU A 69 7.13 5.48 -2.13
CA GLU A 69 8.23 5.53 -3.09
C GLU A 69 8.42 4.20 -3.81
N ASP A 70 8.41 3.08 -3.06
CA ASP A 70 8.50 1.75 -3.66
C ASP A 70 7.30 1.48 -4.56
N SER A 71 6.12 1.89 -4.12
CA SER A 71 4.90 1.75 -4.91
C SER A 71 4.97 2.57 -6.20
N ARG A 72 5.54 3.78 -6.13
CA ARG A 72 5.67 4.65 -7.31
C ARG A 72 6.51 3.97 -8.39
N GLN A 73 7.64 3.39 -8.03
CA GLN A 73 8.50 2.73 -9.00
C GLN A 73 7.77 1.58 -9.71
N ILE A 74 7.02 0.81 -8.96
CA ILE A 74 6.26 -0.33 -9.51
C ILE A 74 5.11 0.17 -10.38
N ILE A 75 4.39 1.19 -9.92
CA ILE A 75 3.25 1.75 -10.64
C ILE A 75 3.69 2.36 -11.98
N ASP A 76 4.84 3.06 -11.97
CA ASP A 76 5.34 3.71 -13.18
C ASP A 76 5.79 2.70 -14.25
N MET A 77 6.01 1.45 -13.90
CA MET A 77 6.30 0.38 -14.85
C MET A 77 5.04 -0.11 -15.59
N TYR A 78 3.85 0.25 -15.11
CA TYR A 78 2.61 -0.24 -15.70
C TYR A 78 2.40 0.32 -17.11
N GLU A 79 2.17 -0.57 -18.07
CA GLU A 79 1.86 -0.24 -19.46
C GLU A 79 0.52 -0.87 -19.85
N PRO A 80 -0.50 -0.05 -20.15
CA PRO A 80 -1.80 -0.58 -20.56
C PRO A 80 -1.68 -1.50 -21.77
N GLY A 81 -2.40 -2.61 -21.75
CA GLY A 81 -2.43 -3.56 -22.86
C GLY A 81 -1.22 -4.45 -22.98
N LYS A 82 -0.30 -4.41 -22.01
CA LYS A 82 0.88 -5.27 -21.96
C LYS A 82 0.75 -6.31 -20.85
N THR A 83 1.63 -7.30 -20.86
CA THR A 83 1.64 -8.34 -19.82
C THR A 83 2.18 -7.85 -18.49
N ASN A 84 2.99 -6.78 -18.51
CA ASN A 84 3.55 -6.15 -17.32
C ASN A 84 4.37 -7.14 -16.45
N ILE A 85 5.10 -8.03 -17.10
CA ILE A 85 5.90 -9.06 -16.39
C ILE A 85 6.94 -8.43 -15.49
N ASP A 86 7.64 -7.40 -15.96
CA ASP A 86 8.67 -6.72 -15.16
C ASP A 86 8.05 -6.06 -13.94
N GLN A 87 6.88 -5.45 -14.11
CA GLN A 87 6.15 -4.86 -13.00
C GLN A 87 5.77 -5.92 -11.96
N LEU A 88 5.25 -7.06 -12.42
CA LEU A 88 4.86 -8.15 -11.52
C LEU A 88 6.07 -8.71 -10.77
N ASN A 89 7.21 -8.86 -11.45
CA ASN A 89 8.44 -9.32 -10.81
C ASN A 89 8.91 -8.32 -9.74
N SER A 90 8.87 -7.03 -10.03
CA SER A 90 9.22 -5.99 -9.06
C SER A 90 8.28 -6.00 -7.87
N LEU A 91 6.99 -6.24 -8.10
CA LEU A 91 6.01 -6.34 -7.02
C LEU A 91 6.28 -7.57 -6.15
N VAL A 92 6.61 -8.71 -6.75
CA VAL A 92 6.97 -9.92 -6.01
C VAL A 92 8.19 -9.66 -5.13
N ASP A 93 9.22 -8.99 -5.65
CA ASP A 93 10.40 -8.67 -4.87
C ASP A 93 10.07 -7.75 -3.70
N ALA A 94 9.26 -6.72 -3.93
CA ALA A 94 8.83 -5.80 -2.87
C ALA A 94 8.04 -6.53 -1.78
N ILE A 95 7.16 -7.44 -2.16
CA ILE A 95 6.37 -8.23 -1.22
C ILE A 95 7.28 -9.12 -0.38
N ARG A 96 8.26 -9.76 -1.00
CA ARG A 96 9.21 -10.63 -0.29
C ARG A 96 10.04 -9.85 0.72
N GLN A 97 10.53 -8.68 0.33
CA GLN A 97 11.27 -7.80 1.24
C GLN A 97 10.42 -7.34 2.41
N GLN A 98 9.18 -6.97 2.15
CA GLN A 98 8.24 -6.55 3.20
C GLN A 98 7.96 -7.70 4.17
N ARG A 99 7.76 -8.90 3.65
CA ARG A 99 7.52 -10.09 4.49
C ARG A 99 8.72 -10.38 5.38
N GLU A 100 9.93 -10.31 4.83
CA GLU A 100 11.14 -10.54 5.62
C GLU A 100 11.28 -9.52 6.73
N LYS A 101 11.01 -8.25 6.43
CA LYS A 101 11.02 -7.18 7.43
C LYS A 101 10.02 -7.46 8.56
N LEU A 102 8.82 -7.89 8.22
CA LEU A 102 7.78 -8.20 9.21
C LEU A 102 8.16 -9.41 10.05
N ASN A 103 8.76 -10.44 9.45
CA ASN A 103 9.23 -11.61 10.19
C ASN A 103 10.32 -11.22 11.18
N GLN A 104 11.22 -10.32 10.79
CA GLN A 104 12.25 -9.83 11.71
C GLN A 104 11.61 -9.05 12.86
N GLN A 105 10.61 -8.23 12.57
CA GLN A 105 9.89 -7.49 13.61
C GLN A 105 9.16 -8.43 14.57
N LEU A 106 8.60 -9.54 14.07
CA LEU A 106 7.97 -10.55 14.92
C LEU A 106 8.99 -11.18 15.87
N ASP A 107 10.18 -11.52 15.36
CA ASP A 107 11.24 -12.09 16.19
C ASP A 107 11.67 -11.10 17.27
N ASP A 108 11.85 -9.84 16.91
CA ASP A 108 12.26 -8.78 17.83
C ASP A 108 11.20 -8.59 18.93
N ILE A 109 9.94 -8.59 18.55
CA ILE A 109 8.82 -8.49 19.53
C ILE A 109 8.82 -9.69 20.45
N GLY A 110 8.99 -10.90 19.92
CA GLY A 110 9.05 -12.11 20.71
C GLY A 110 10.17 -12.07 21.73
N ASN A 111 11.35 -11.61 21.33
CA ASN A 111 12.49 -11.50 22.24
C ASN A 111 12.25 -10.46 23.33
N LEU A 112 11.66 -9.32 22.95
CA LEU A 112 11.34 -8.27 23.93
C LEU A 112 10.31 -8.76 24.97
N LEU A 113 9.29 -9.51 24.52
CA LEU A 113 8.31 -10.09 25.42
C LEU A 113 8.96 -11.05 26.41
N LYS A 114 9.90 -11.87 25.96
CA LYS A 114 10.65 -12.78 26.85
C LYS A 114 11.45 -11.99 27.89
N ASP A 115 12.08 -10.90 27.47
CA ASP A 115 12.85 -10.07 28.38
C ASP A 115 11.95 -9.40 29.43
N LEU A 116 10.79 -8.92 29.00
CA LEU A 116 9.81 -8.32 29.91
C LEU A 116 9.29 -9.33 30.92
N ASN A 117 9.01 -10.55 30.49
CA ASN A 117 8.54 -11.60 31.39
C ASN A 117 9.62 -11.96 32.42
N LYS A 118 10.88 -12.02 32.03
CA LYS A 118 11.99 -12.26 32.96
C LYS A 118 12.14 -11.12 33.96
N ALA A 119 12.05 -9.88 33.47
CA ALA A 119 12.18 -8.73 34.35
C ALA A 119 11.03 -8.69 35.38
N GLU A 120 9.81 -8.98 34.93
CA GLU A 120 8.66 -9.03 35.82
C GLU A 120 8.86 -10.10 36.89
N ALA A 121 9.26 -11.30 36.52
CA ALA A 121 9.50 -12.39 37.43
C ALA A 121 10.56 -12.02 38.48
N ALA A 122 11.65 -11.39 38.05
CA ALA A 122 12.70 -10.96 38.97
C ALA A 122 12.18 -9.91 39.97
N CYS A 123 11.37 -8.98 39.50
CA CYS A 123 10.78 -7.96 40.38
C CYS A 123 9.80 -8.60 41.42
N ILE A 124 8.99 -9.52 40.94
CA ILE A 124 8.04 -10.22 41.82
C ILE A 124 8.78 -11.01 42.93
N ASP A 125 9.85 -11.71 42.54
CA ASP A 125 10.68 -12.44 43.51
C ASP A 125 11.30 -11.49 44.55
N ALA A 126 11.82 -10.36 44.09
CA ALA A 126 12.39 -9.35 44.97
C ALA A 126 11.34 -8.80 45.94
N LEU A 127 10.12 -8.57 45.44
CA LEU A 127 9.01 -8.11 46.30
C LEU A 127 8.64 -9.15 47.37
N LYS A 128 8.59 -10.41 47.01
CA LYS A 128 8.30 -11.49 47.95
C LYS A 128 9.36 -11.61 49.03
N THR A 129 10.65 -11.56 48.63
CA THR A 129 11.75 -11.63 49.57
C THR A 129 11.73 -10.45 50.52
N ASN A 130 11.48 -9.25 50.07
CA ASN A 130 11.42 -8.09 50.94
C ASN A 130 10.16 -8.03 51.79
N GLY A 131 9.07 -8.63 51.29
CA GLY A 131 7.80 -8.67 52.00
C GLY A 131 7.78 -9.65 53.18
N ASP A 132 8.71 -10.60 53.20
CA ASP A 132 8.81 -11.63 54.26
C ASP A 132 9.61 -11.14 55.47
N ASN A 133 10.12 -9.96 55.45
CA ASN A 133 10.89 -9.37 56.56
C ASN A 133 10.00 -8.54 57.51
#